data_ab6a0c223d2a170a7484e9f27a38652a
#
_entry.id   ab6a0c223d2a170a7484e9f27a38652a
#
_cell.length_a   1.000
_cell.length_b   1.000
_cell.length_c   1.000
_cell.angle_alpha   90.00
_cell.angle_beta   90.00
_cell.angle_gamma   90.00
#
_symmetry.space_group_name_H-M   'P 1'
#
loop_
_entity.id
_entity.type
_entity.pdbx_description
1 polymer ?
#
loop_
_entity_poly.entity_id
_entity_poly.type
_entity_poly.pdbx_seq_one_letter_code
_entity_poly.pdbx_strand_id
1 'polypeptide(L)'
;MNILLFRYGSICEPDIIETFQKFGFTVDEITEFKENKNLSDSDCIELVSRHILTKEYAFVFTINFFPWLSHLCNIKHIPYLCLTVDSPVIEFYNDAIKNPYNRIFIFDQLSYLDFHEQNPDHIFHLPLAANVTRTDKLFETTPSDIRKKYQCDISFIGSTYEEQCAFNKVKLPAYEAGYADGIVEAQLKIHGYNFIAVSYTHLTLPTKRIV
;
A
#
# COMPACT_ATOMS: atom_id res chain seq x y z
N MET A 1 17.30 18.35 4.75
CA MET A 1 16.35 17.80 5.74
C MET A 1 16.30 16.29 5.53
N ASN A 2 16.41 15.48 6.62
CA ASN A 2 16.44 14.02 6.49
C ASN A 2 15.02 13.46 6.50
N ILE A 3 14.78 12.43 5.71
CA ILE A 3 13.57 11.61 5.73
C ILE A 3 13.96 10.15 5.82
N LEU A 4 13.10 9.33 6.42
CA LEU A 4 13.29 7.90 6.51
C LEU A 4 12.28 7.18 5.63
N LEU A 5 12.75 6.34 4.71
CA LEU A 5 11.91 5.57 3.82
C LEU A 5 11.99 4.08 4.18
N PHE A 6 10.88 3.53 4.65
CA PHE A 6 10.74 2.10 4.87
C PHE A 6 10.32 1.42 3.57
N ARG A 7 11.21 0.61 3.00
CA ARG A 7 11.03 0.01 1.67
C ARG A 7 10.19 -1.25 1.71
N TYR A 8 9.01 -1.14 1.13
CA TYR A 8 8.11 -2.26 0.88
C TYR A 8 8.58 -3.14 -0.30
N GLY A 9 9.29 -2.56 -1.27
CA GLY A 9 9.71 -3.21 -2.52
C GLY A 9 8.78 -2.93 -3.70
N SER A 10 8.01 -1.85 -3.63
CA SER A 10 7.19 -1.37 -4.75
C SER A 10 8.06 -0.87 -5.89
N ILE A 11 7.56 -1.08 -7.13
CA ILE A 11 8.21 -0.56 -8.35
C ILE A 11 8.23 0.97 -8.41
N CYS A 12 7.39 1.64 -7.62
CA CYS A 12 7.30 3.11 -7.56
C CYS A 12 8.37 3.74 -6.65
N GLU A 13 8.97 2.98 -5.72
CA GLU A 13 9.93 3.53 -4.74
C GLU A 13 11.12 4.25 -5.35
N PRO A 14 11.77 3.75 -6.42
CA PRO A 14 12.91 4.45 -7.02
C PRO A 14 12.55 5.84 -7.53
N ASP A 15 11.38 5.99 -8.14
CA ASP A 15 10.92 7.28 -8.68
C ASP A 15 10.60 8.27 -7.56
N ILE A 16 10.07 7.78 -6.44
CA ILE A 16 9.77 8.59 -5.24
C ILE A 16 11.07 9.03 -4.55
N ILE A 17 12.02 8.12 -4.38
CA ILE A 17 13.34 8.44 -3.80
C ILE A 17 14.03 9.52 -4.63
N GLU A 18 14.09 9.34 -5.95
CA GLU A 18 14.68 10.33 -6.86
C GLU A 18 13.99 11.69 -6.73
N THR A 19 12.66 11.68 -6.60
CA THR A 19 11.87 12.91 -6.44
C THR A 19 12.18 13.62 -5.12
N PHE A 20 12.23 12.92 -4.00
CA PHE A 20 12.62 13.51 -2.72
C PHE A 20 14.05 14.06 -2.76
N GLN A 21 14.98 13.36 -3.39
CA GLN A 21 16.36 13.85 -3.55
C GLN A 21 16.42 15.12 -4.41
N LYS A 22 15.63 15.20 -5.49
CA LYS A 22 15.50 16.41 -6.32
C LYS A 22 14.93 17.61 -5.53
N PHE A 23 14.08 17.36 -4.55
CA PHE A 23 13.57 18.38 -3.62
C PHE A 23 14.55 18.72 -2.49
N GLY A 24 15.76 18.17 -2.50
CA GLY A 24 16.81 18.48 -1.52
C GLY A 24 16.68 17.70 -0.20
N PHE A 25 15.89 16.64 -0.15
CA PHE A 25 15.88 15.74 1.01
C PHE A 25 17.05 14.76 0.95
N THR A 26 17.61 14.46 2.13
CA THR A 26 18.47 13.30 2.32
C THR A 26 17.58 12.11 2.69
N VAL A 27 17.59 11.07 1.88
CA VAL A 27 16.75 9.88 2.07
C VAL A 27 17.59 8.78 2.70
N ASP A 28 17.26 8.39 3.92
CA ASP A 28 17.77 7.17 4.53
C ASP A 28 16.74 6.03 4.24
N GLU A 29 17.23 4.88 3.84
CA GLU A 29 16.40 3.75 3.40
C GLU A 29 16.55 2.57 4.35
N ILE A 30 15.42 1.95 4.72
CA ILE A 30 15.37 0.64 5.39
C ILE A 30 14.96 -0.38 4.33
N THR A 31 15.85 -1.28 3.95
CA THR A 31 15.67 -2.22 2.83
C THR A 31 15.41 -3.65 3.25
N GLU A 32 15.61 -3.98 4.52
CA GLU A 32 15.57 -5.34 5.05
C GLU A 32 14.22 -6.03 4.80
N PHE A 33 13.11 -5.29 4.93
CA PHE A 33 11.77 -5.84 4.65
C PHE A 33 11.55 -6.10 3.15
N LYS A 34 12.15 -5.30 2.28
CA LYS A 34 12.12 -5.55 0.83
C LYS A 34 12.86 -6.85 0.49
N GLU A 35 13.96 -7.13 1.17
CA GLU A 35 14.81 -8.29 0.94
C GLU A 35 14.23 -9.55 1.61
N ASN A 36 13.58 -9.41 2.77
CA ASN A 36 12.97 -10.49 3.52
C ASN A 36 11.55 -10.14 3.98
N LYS A 37 10.54 -10.63 3.26
CA LYS A 37 9.11 -10.41 3.56
C LYS A 37 8.59 -11.18 4.78
N ASN A 38 9.40 -12.06 5.37
CA ASN A 38 9.04 -12.86 6.55
C ASN A 38 9.40 -12.17 7.87
N LEU A 39 9.93 -10.94 7.84
CA LEU A 39 10.15 -10.16 9.05
C LEU A 39 8.81 -9.90 9.74
N SER A 40 8.77 -10.11 11.05
CA SER A 40 7.61 -9.78 11.86
C SER A 40 7.48 -8.25 12.03
N ASP A 41 6.28 -7.79 12.43
CA ASP A 41 6.09 -6.38 12.80
C ASP A 41 7.06 -5.95 13.90
N SER A 42 7.38 -6.84 14.85
CA SER A 42 8.36 -6.57 15.93
C SER A 42 9.76 -6.31 15.37
N ASP A 43 10.21 -7.12 14.41
CA ASP A 43 11.52 -6.94 13.76
C ASP A 43 11.56 -5.61 13.01
N CYS A 44 10.48 -5.29 12.30
CA CYS A 44 10.34 -4.03 11.55
C CYS A 44 10.32 -2.81 12.47
N ILE A 45 9.63 -2.89 13.61
CA ILE A 45 9.61 -1.84 14.64
C ILE A 45 11.03 -1.62 15.20
N GLU A 46 11.78 -2.69 15.46
CA GLU A 46 13.17 -2.58 15.94
C GLU A 46 14.05 -1.88 14.91
N LEU A 47 13.97 -2.26 13.63
CA LEU A 47 14.72 -1.65 12.54
C LEU A 47 14.45 -0.15 12.44
N VAL A 48 13.17 0.26 12.37
CA VAL A 48 12.80 1.67 12.31
C VAL A 48 13.23 2.41 13.57
N SER A 49 13.06 1.80 14.75
CA SER A 49 13.41 2.43 16.03
C SER A 49 14.91 2.74 16.13
N ARG A 50 15.79 1.88 15.64
CA ARG A 50 17.24 2.15 15.59
C ARG A 50 17.55 3.43 14.83
N HIS A 51 16.86 3.69 13.72
CA HIS A 51 17.05 4.90 12.92
C HIS A 51 16.52 6.14 13.64
N ILE A 52 15.28 6.13 14.11
CA ILE A 52 14.65 7.31 14.73
C ILE A 52 15.18 7.65 16.11
N LEU A 53 15.91 6.74 16.79
CA LEU A 53 16.60 7.03 18.05
C LEU A 53 17.97 7.66 17.85
N THR A 54 18.58 7.52 16.69
CA THR A 54 19.94 7.99 16.40
C THR A 54 19.99 9.25 15.54
N LYS A 55 18.87 9.57 14.84
CA LYS A 55 18.83 10.68 13.90
C LYS A 55 17.42 11.28 13.86
N GLU A 56 17.32 12.59 13.71
CA GLU A 56 16.05 13.29 13.52
C GLU A 56 15.61 13.21 12.05
N TYR A 57 14.34 12.89 11.84
CA TYR A 57 13.68 12.84 10.55
C TYR A 57 12.50 13.80 10.50
N ALA A 58 12.33 14.48 9.38
CA ALA A 58 11.17 15.33 9.14
C ALA A 58 9.87 14.51 9.05
N PHE A 59 9.97 13.33 8.47
CA PHE A 59 8.90 12.34 8.38
C PHE A 59 9.44 10.96 8.04
N VAL A 60 8.60 9.94 8.28
CA VAL A 60 8.79 8.58 7.77
C VAL A 60 7.86 8.40 6.57
N PHE A 61 8.34 7.78 5.51
CA PHE A 61 7.56 7.53 4.28
C PHE A 61 7.46 6.06 3.94
N THR A 62 6.29 5.63 3.46
CA THR A 62 6.07 4.30 2.88
C THR A 62 5.21 4.35 1.62
N ILE A 63 5.40 3.34 0.75
CA ILE A 63 4.35 2.90 -0.16
C ILE A 63 3.43 1.97 0.61
N ASN A 64 2.12 2.16 0.48
CA ASN A 64 1.06 1.52 1.24
C ASN A 64 1.12 1.76 2.75
N PHE A 65 0.04 1.43 3.45
CA PHE A 65 -0.13 1.76 4.86
C PHE A 65 0.32 0.60 5.76
N PHE A 66 1.09 0.92 6.79
CA PHE A 66 1.53 -0.02 7.82
C PHE A 66 1.01 0.43 9.19
N PRO A 67 0.00 -0.25 9.77
CA PRO A 67 -0.57 0.11 11.07
C PRO A 67 0.44 0.20 12.20
N TRP A 68 1.38 -0.76 12.30
CA TRP A 68 2.43 -0.78 13.29
C TRP A 68 3.35 0.46 13.18
N LEU A 69 3.67 0.90 11.96
CA LEU A 69 4.52 2.07 11.72
C LEU A 69 3.77 3.37 12.07
N SER A 70 2.48 3.43 11.72
CA SER A 70 1.62 4.53 12.15
C SER A 70 1.59 4.67 13.68
N HIS A 71 1.44 3.57 14.42
CA HIS A 71 1.49 3.59 15.89
C HIS A 71 2.86 4.04 16.41
N LEU A 72 3.96 3.51 15.86
CA LEU A 72 5.31 3.91 16.24
C LEU A 72 5.55 5.41 16.02
N CYS A 73 5.19 5.91 14.85
CA CYS A 73 5.33 7.33 14.50
C CYS A 73 4.44 8.21 15.39
N ASN A 74 3.24 7.77 15.73
CA ASN A 74 2.36 8.47 16.66
C ASN A 74 2.97 8.59 18.06
N ILE A 75 3.55 7.51 18.60
CA ILE A 75 4.23 7.51 19.91
C ILE A 75 5.45 8.44 19.90
N LYS A 76 6.17 8.51 18.78
CA LYS A 76 7.38 9.32 18.62
C LYS A 76 7.10 10.74 18.15
N HIS A 77 5.85 11.09 17.87
CA HIS A 77 5.42 12.38 17.33
C HIS A 77 6.15 12.76 16.02
N ILE A 78 6.41 11.77 15.18
CA ILE A 78 7.02 11.94 13.85
C ILE A 78 5.91 11.82 12.80
N PRO A 79 5.78 12.75 11.86
CA PRO A 79 4.84 12.60 10.74
C PRO A 79 5.10 11.31 9.95
N TYR A 80 4.02 10.54 9.72
CA TYR A 80 4.04 9.34 8.90
C TYR A 80 3.29 9.61 7.60
N LEU A 81 4.00 9.62 6.49
CA LEU A 81 3.46 9.81 5.16
C LEU A 81 3.35 8.47 4.44
N CYS A 82 2.19 8.19 3.90
CA CYS A 82 1.92 6.95 3.17
C CYS A 82 1.25 7.30 1.84
N LEU A 83 1.79 6.77 0.74
CA LEU A 83 1.17 6.82 -0.58
C LEU A 83 0.69 5.43 -0.96
N THR A 84 -0.62 5.25 -1.12
CA THR A 84 -1.15 3.96 -1.59
C THR A 84 -1.02 3.84 -3.11
N VAL A 85 -0.63 2.65 -3.56
CA VAL A 85 -0.56 2.29 -4.97
C VAL A 85 -1.37 1.04 -5.28
N ASP A 86 -1.90 0.39 -4.25
CA ASP A 86 -2.78 -0.78 -4.34
C ASP A 86 -4.19 -0.42 -3.86
N SER A 87 -5.21 -1.11 -4.36
CA SER A 87 -6.61 -1.00 -3.94
C SER A 87 -7.29 -2.38 -4.13
N PRO A 88 -8.03 -2.87 -3.12
CA PRO A 88 -8.24 -2.30 -1.80
C PRO A 88 -7.04 -2.46 -0.86
N VAL A 89 -6.90 -1.56 0.13
CA VAL A 89 -5.90 -1.63 1.19
C VAL A 89 -6.57 -2.12 2.47
N ILE A 90 -6.35 -3.37 2.84
CA ILE A 90 -7.05 -4.02 3.98
C ILE A 90 -6.60 -3.43 5.32
N GLU A 91 -5.38 -2.91 5.40
CA GLU A 91 -4.79 -2.26 6.58
C GLU A 91 -5.54 -0.99 7.01
N PHE A 92 -6.35 -0.39 6.14
CA PHE A 92 -7.18 0.77 6.49
C PHE A 92 -8.32 0.46 7.44
N TYR A 93 -8.70 -0.82 7.60
CA TYR A 93 -9.68 -1.24 8.61
C TYR A 93 -9.10 -1.28 10.03
N ASN A 94 -7.83 -0.91 10.22
CA ASN A 94 -7.18 -0.82 11.51
C ASN A 94 -7.37 0.60 12.11
N ASP A 95 -7.57 0.67 13.44
CA ASP A 95 -7.74 1.95 14.14
C ASP A 95 -6.54 2.90 14.02
N ALA A 96 -5.37 2.39 13.65
CA ALA A 96 -4.18 3.21 13.38
C ALA A 96 -4.41 4.28 12.29
N ILE A 97 -5.38 4.10 11.40
CA ILE A 97 -5.74 5.10 10.38
C ILE A 97 -6.11 6.46 11.01
N LYS A 98 -6.61 6.45 12.24
CA LYS A 98 -7.07 7.64 13.00
C LYS A 98 -5.93 8.41 13.67
N ASN A 99 -4.69 7.93 13.62
CA ASN A 99 -3.57 8.59 14.30
C ASN A 99 -3.31 10.00 13.73
N PRO A 100 -3.13 11.02 14.59
CA PRO A 100 -2.99 12.41 14.16
C PRO A 100 -1.68 12.72 13.44
N TYR A 101 -0.67 11.85 13.55
CA TYR A 101 0.60 11.99 12.85
C TYR A 101 0.60 11.38 11.45
N ASN A 102 -0.49 10.74 11.03
CA ASN A 102 -0.64 10.24 9.66
C ASN A 102 -0.78 11.38 8.64
N ARG A 103 -0.32 11.12 7.43
CA ARG A 103 -0.64 11.82 6.19
C ARG A 103 -0.80 10.75 5.11
N ILE A 104 -2.03 10.31 4.88
CA ILE A 104 -2.35 9.18 4.03
C ILE A 104 -2.86 9.71 2.69
N PHE A 105 -2.14 9.37 1.63
CA PHE A 105 -2.51 9.75 0.26
C PHE A 105 -3.07 8.52 -0.45
N ILE A 106 -4.35 8.57 -0.79
CA ILE A 106 -5.09 7.48 -1.44
C ILE A 106 -5.31 7.85 -2.90
N PHE A 107 -4.87 7.00 -3.83
CA PHE A 107 -5.02 7.27 -5.26
C PHE A 107 -6.41 6.92 -5.78
N ASP A 108 -7.03 5.88 -5.24
CA ASP A 108 -8.36 5.43 -5.63
C ASP A 108 -9.46 6.27 -4.97
N GLN A 109 -10.29 6.89 -5.81
CA GLN A 109 -11.32 7.82 -5.34
C GLN A 109 -12.38 7.13 -4.46
N LEU A 110 -12.74 5.89 -4.76
CA LEU A 110 -13.74 5.17 -3.97
C LEU A 110 -13.17 4.83 -2.58
N SER A 111 -11.96 4.29 -2.53
CA SER A 111 -11.27 4.05 -1.25
C SER A 111 -11.08 5.34 -0.45
N TYR A 112 -10.76 6.47 -1.10
CA TYR A 112 -10.70 7.75 -0.42
C TYR A 112 -12.05 8.14 0.22
N LEU A 113 -13.16 8.01 -0.50
CA LEU A 113 -14.49 8.32 0.02
C LEU A 113 -14.90 7.39 1.19
N ASP A 114 -14.51 6.12 1.13
CA ASP A 114 -14.80 5.13 2.18
C ASP A 114 -14.06 5.42 3.50
N PHE A 115 -12.84 5.96 3.42
CA PHE A 115 -11.96 6.10 4.59
C PHE A 115 -11.72 7.53 5.05
N HIS A 116 -11.98 8.54 4.22
CA HIS A 116 -11.68 9.95 4.53
C HIS A 116 -12.30 10.41 5.85
N GLU A 117 -13.56 10.08 6.10
CA GLU A 117 -14.28 10.49 7.33
C GLU A 117 -13.68 9.94 8.63
N GLN A 118 -12.81 8.92 8.56
CA GLN A 118 -12.14 8.37 9.73
C GLN A 118 -11.01 9.27 10.26
N ASN A 119 -10.41 10.10 9.37
CA ASN A 119 -9.37 11.07 9.72
C ASN A 119 -9.32 12.21 8.68
N PRO A 120 -10.34 13.11 8.66
CA PRO A 120 -10.56 14.06 7.57
C PRO A 120 -9.39 15.01 7.30
N ASP A 121 -8.66 15.40 8.36
CA ASP A 121 -7.53 16.33 8.26
C ASP A 121 -6.22 15.66 7.78
N HIS A 122 -6.21 14.33 7.65
CA HIS A 122 -4.98 13.56 7.47
C HIS A 122 -5.07 12.50 6.37
N ILE A 123 -6.23 12.35 5.73
CA ILE A 123 -6.43 11.48 4.57
C ILE A 123 -6.76 12.34 3.36
N PHE A 124 -6.00 12.15 2.28
CA PHE A 124 -6.05 12.98 1.09
C PHE A 124 -6.22 12.12 -0.16
N HIS A 125 -7.01 12.60 -1.13
CA HIS A 125 -7.04 12.01 -2.46
C HIS A 125 -5.88 12.54 -3.30
N LEU A 126 -5.00 11.64 -3.77
CA LEU A 126 -3.87 11.98 -4.64
C LEU A 126 -3.73 10.92 -5.74
N PRO A 127 -4.17 11.21 -6.97
CA PRO A 127 -4.01 10.29 -8.09
C PRO A 127 -2.54 9.93 -8.34
N LEU A 128 -2.31 8.71 -8.85
CA LEU A 128 -0.97 8.27 -9.22
C LEU A 128 -0.41 9.12 -10.36
N ALA A 129 0.90 9.34 -10.31
CA ALA A 129 1.65 10.09 -11.31
C ALA A 129 2.64 9.17 -12.05
N ALA A 130 3.02 9.55 -13.25
CA ALA A 130 4.07 8.89 -14.03
C ALA A 130 5.37 9.68 -13.97
N ASN A 131 6.51 8.97 -13.96
CA ASN A 131 7.81 9.59 -14.18
C ASN A 131 8.01 9.87 -15.68
N VAL A 132 7.52 11.04 -16.12
CA VAL A 132 7.54 11.45 -17.53
C VAL A 132 8.99 11.47 -18.06
N THR A 133 9.93 12.06 -17.30
CA THR A 133 11.33 12.15 -17.72
C THR A 133 11.96 10.79 -18.01
N ARG A 134 11.70 9.80 -17.14
CA ARG A 134 12.17 8.42 -17.35
C ARG A 134 11.50 7.78 -18.56
N THR A 135 10.21 7.97 -18.71
CA THR A 135 9.43 7.39 -19.80
C THR A 135 9.84 7.96 -21.14
N ASP A 136 10.01 9.27 -21.26
CA ASP A 136 10.47 9.93 -22.48
C ASP A 136 11.87 9.46 -22.87
N LYS A 137 12.80 9.44 -21.92
CA LYS A 137 14.14 8.92 -22.15
C LYS A 137 14.13 7.46 -22.62
N LEU A 138 13.30 6.61 -21.99
CA LEU A 138 13.16 5.22 -22.41
C LEU A 138 12.63 5.13 -23.84
N PHE A 139 11.61 5.92 -24.17
CA PHE A 139 11.04 5.97 -25.50
C PHE A 139 12.06 6.42 -26.55
N GLU A 140 12.84 7.47 -26.28
CA GLU A 140 13.87 7.99 -27.18
C GLU A 140 15.01 7.01 -27.41
N THR A 141 15.45 6.30 -26.36
CA THR A 141 16.58 5.39 -26.41
C THR A 141 16.23 3.98 -26.90
N THR A 142 14.93 3.61 -26.92
CA THR A 142 14.49 2.29 -27.38
C THR A 142 14.56 2.20 -28.91
N PRO A 143 15.26 1.20 -29.49
CA PRO A 143 15.34 0.98 -30.94
C PRO A 143 13.95 0.84 -31.59
N SER A 144 13.83 1.31 -32.82
CA SER A 144 12.56 1.36 -33.54
C SER A 144 11.94 -0.04 -33.81
N ASP A 145 12.75 -1.06 -34.01
CA ASP A 145 12.32 -2.44 -34.17
C ASP A 145 11.71 -3.00 -32.87
N ILE A 146 12.30 -2.67 -31.73
CA ILE A 146 11.74 -3.02 -30.41
C ILE A 146 10.42 -2.31 -30.19
N ARG A 147 10.33 -1.00 -30.48
CA ARG A 147 9.06 -0.25 -30.36
C ARG A 147 7.96 -0.85 -31.21
N LYS A 148 8.25 -1.19 -32.47
CA LYS A 148 7.30 -1.83 -33.38
C LYS A 148 6.79 -3.18 -32.87
N LYS A 149 7.66 -3.97 -32.22
CA LYS A 149 7.28 -5.27 -31.64
C LYS A 149 6.18 -5.15 -30.58
N TYR A 150 6.17 -4.05 -29.83
CA TYR A 150 5.21 -3.81 -28.75
C TYR A 150 4.09 -2.84 -29.13
N GLN A 151 4.04 -2.41 -30.39
CA GLN A 151 2.98 -1.53 -30.88
C GLN A 151 1.68 -2.31 -30.99
N CYS A 152 0.62 -1.81 -30.37
CA CYS A 152 -0.73 -2.36 -30.42
C CYS A 152 -1.76 -1.25 -30.16
N ASP A 153 -2.98 -1.46 -30.63
CA ASP A 153 -4.07 -0.49 -30.41
C ASP A 153 -4.59 -0.54 -28.96
N ILE A 154 -4.61 -1.73 -28.36
CA ILE A 154 -5.05 -1.95 -26.98
C ILE A 154 -4.08 -2.95 -26.34
N SER A 155 -3.60 -2.65 -25.12
CA SER A 155 -2.75 -3.55 -24.35
C SER A 155 -3.26 -3.71 -22.92
N PHE A 156 -3.07 -4.92 -22.38
CA PHE A 156 -3.21 -5.22 -20.97
C PHE A 156 -1.90 -5.82 -20.46
N ILE A 157 -1.33 -5.23 -19.42
CA ILE A 157 -0.12 -5.73 -18.76
C ILE A 157 -0.50 -6.01 -17.31
N GLY A 158 -0.51 -7.28 -16.94
CA GLY A 158 -0.93 -7.70 -15.60
C GLY A 158 -0.78 -9.21 -15.42
N SER A 159 -1.17 -9.68 -14.23
CA SER A 159 -1.25 -11.09 -13.86
C SER A 159 -2.69 -11.45 -13.53
N THR A 160 -3.09 -12.70 -13.80
CA THR A 160 -4.37 -13.25 -13.31
C THR A 160 -4.31 -13.60 -11.82
N TYR A 161 -3.13 -13.57 -11.22
CA TYR A 161 -2.85 -13.92 -9.82
C TYR A 161 -3.24 -15.34 -9.39
N GLU A 162 -3.63 -16.22 -10.31
CA GLU A 162 -4.10 -17.58 -10.01
C GLU A 162 -3.09 -18.40 -9.21
N GLU A 163 -1.82 -18.38 -9.61
CA GLU A 163 -0.73 -19.11 -8.92
C GLU A 163 -0.33 -18.47 -7.59
N GLN A 164 -0.47 -17.16 -7.48
CA GLN A 164 -0.07 -16.35 -6.33
C GLN A 164 -1.18 -16.19 -5.29
N CYS A 165 -2.42 -16.53 -5.64
CA CYS A 165 -3.57 -16.37 -4.77
C CYS A 165 -3.44 -17.25 -3.53
N ALA A 166 -3.21 -16.63 -2.38
CA ALA A 166 -3.12 -17.33 -1.10
C ALA A 166 -4.44 -18.04 -0.75
N PHE A 167 -5.57 -17.48 -1.15
CA PHE A 167 -6.91 -18.05 -0.93
C PHE A 167 -7.04 -19.48 -1.50
N ASN A 168 -6.49 -19.75 -2.68
CA ASN A 168 -6.50 -21.06 -3.31
C ASN A 168 -5.71 -22.13 -2.52
N LYS A 169 -4.87 -21.71 -1.58
CA LYS A 169 -4.03 -22.58 -0.73
C LYS A 169 -4.62 -22.81 0.66
N VAL A 170 -5.63 -22.04 1.05
CA VAL A 170 -6.26 -22.12 2.37
C VAL A 170 -7.37 -23.17 2.33
N LYS A 171 -7.33 -24.12 3.28
CA LYS A 171 -8.43 -25.06 3.50
C LYS A 171 -9.42 -24.44 4.47
N LEU A 172 -10.49 -23.90 3.95
CA LEU A 172 -11.60 -23.37 4.75
C LEU A 172 -12.56 -24.49 5.13
N PRO A 173 -13.20 -24.44 6.33
CA PRO A 173 -14.36 -25.23 6.64
C PRO A 173 -15.49 -24.99 5.60
N ALA A 174 -16.38 -25.97 5.44
CA ALA A 174 -17.37 -25.95 4.35
C ALA A 174 -18.28 -24.70 4.37
N TYR A 175 -18.64 -24.22 5.56
CA TYR A 175 -19.46 -23.01 5.70
C TYR A 175 -18.75 -21.76 5.20
N GLU A 176 -17.50 -21.54 5.65
CA GLU A 176 -16.70 -20.37 5.27
C GLU A 176 -16.32 -20.42 3.78
N ALA A 177 -16.08 -21.61 3.24
CA ALA A 177 -15.85 -21.79 1.80
C ALA A 177 -17.08 -21.38 0.99
N GLY A 178 -18.26 -21.91 1.35
CA GLY A 178 -19.52 -21.56 0.66
C GLY A 178 -19.89 -20.09 0.80
N TYR A 179 -19.59 -19.46 1.94
CA TYR A 179 -19.80 -18.03 2.13
C TYR A 179 -18.87 -17.19 1.22
N ALA A 180 -17.60 -17.55 1.16
CA ALA A 180 -16.63 -16.86 0.29
C ALA A 180 -16.99 -17.02 -1.20
N ASP A 181 -17.37 -18.23 -1.63
CA ASP A 181 -17.83 -18.48 -2.99
C ASP A 181 -19.08 -17.63 -3.34
N GLY A 182 -20.02 -17.53 -2.42
CA GLY A 182 -21.22 -16.71 -2.59
C GLY A 182 -20.91 -15.21 -2.76
N ILE A 183 -19.91 -14.71 -2.03
CA ILE A 183 -19.44 -13.31 -2.19
C ILE A 183 -18.78 -13.11 -3.54
N VAL A 184 -17.91 -14.02 -3.96
CA VAL A 184 -17.26 -13.96 -5.27
C VAL A 184 -18.30 -13.98 -6.40
N GLU A 185 -19.28 -14.90 -6.34
CA GLU A 185 -20.38 -14.96 -7.32
C GLU A 185 -21.21 -13.66 -7.36
N ALA A 186 -21.49 -13.05 -6.21
CA ALA A 186 -22.19 -11.78 -6.14
C ALA A 186 -21.37 -10.65 -6.76
N GLN A 187 -20.06 -10.58 -6.43
CA GLN A 187 -19.16 -9.57 -6.97
C GLN A 187 -19.03 -9.66 -8.49
N LEU A 188 -19.03 -10.86 -9.06
CA LEU A 188 -19.01 -11.05 -10.53
C LEU A 188 -20.25 -10.51 -11.26
N LYS A 189 -21.37 -10.37 -10.56
CA LYS A 189 -22.63 -9.88 -11.12
C LYS A 189 -22.92 -8.41 -10.89
N ILE A 190 -22.22 -7.80 -9.93
CA ILE A 190 -22.45 -6.40 -9.50
C ILE A 190 -21.17 -5.62 -9.66
N HIS A 191 -21.21 -4.59 -10.51
CA HIS A 191 -20.12 -3.67 -10.74
C HIS A 191 -20.31 -2.37 -9.93
N GLY A 192 -19.21 -1.75 -9.50
CA GLY A 192 -19.25 -0.47 -8.79
C GLY A 192 -19.55 -0.55 -7.29
N TYR A 193 -19.64 -1.76 -6.74
CA TYR A 193 -19.79 -2.00 -5.30
C TYR A 193 -18.83 -3.09 -4.83
N ASN A 194 -18.13 -2.85 -3.71
CA ASN A 194 -17.17 -3.80 -3.15
C ASN A 194 -17.74 -4.51 -1.93
N PHE A 195 -17.85 -5.85 -2.00
CA PHE A 195 -18.36 -6.67 -0.91
C PHE A 195 -17.33 -7.04 0.16
N ILE A 196 -16.04 -6.75 -0.07
CA ILE A 196 -14.95 -7.15 0.84
C ILE A 196 -15.14 -6.55 2.23
N ALA A 197 -15.48 -5.27 2.33
CA ALA A 197 -15.71 -4.58 3.58
C ALA A 197 -16.85 -5.20 4.41
N VAL A 198 -17.96 -5.54 3.74
CA VAL A 198 -19.11 -6.18 4.38
C VAL A 198 -18.72 -7.58 4.88
N SER A 199 -17.98 -8.34 4.09
CA SER A 199 -17.50 -9.68 4.44
C SER A 199 -16.60 -9.66 5.67
N TYR A 200 -15.67 -8.72 5.74
CA TYR A 200 -14.76 -8.57 6.88
C TYR A 200 -15.52 -8.31 8.19
N THR A 201 -16.52 -7.43 8.18
CA THR A 201 -17.34 -7.14 9.37
C THR A 201 -18.14 -8.37 9.80
N HIS A 202 -18.67 -9.14 8.88
CA HIS A 202 -19.43 -10.36 9.20
C HIS A 202 -18.56 -11.50 9.72
N LEU A 203 -17.34 -11.67 9.23
CA LEU A 203 -16.40 -12.70 9.69
C LEU A 203 -15.76 -12.38 11.04
N THR A 204 -15.61 -11.10 11.40
CA THR A 204 -14.97 -10.70 12.65
C THR A 204 -15.93 -10.53 13.84
N LEU A 205 -17.21 -10.25 13.59
CA LEU A 205 -18.22 -10.08 14.64
C LEU A 205 -18.50 -11.33 15.50
N PRO A 206 -18.57 -12.56 14.96
CA PRO A 206 -18.78 -13.76 15.76
C PRO A 206 -17.64 -14.10 16.71
N THR A 207 -16.39 -13.82 16.33
CA THR A 207 -15.22 -14.15 17.15
C THR A 207 -15.06 -13.25 18.38
N LYS A 208 -15.65 -12.06 18.38
CA LYS A 208 -15.67 -11.15 19.56
C LYS A 208 -16.76 -11.49 20.60
N ARG A 209 -17.66 -12.43 20.31
CA ARG A 209 -18.73 -12.84 21.23
C ARG A 209 -18.43 -14.11 22.05
N ILE A 210 -17.25 -14.70 21.88
CA ILE A 210 -16.83 -15.95 22.56
C ILE A 210 -15.68 -15.71 23.54
N VAL A 211 -15.56 -14.49 24.07
CA VAL A 211 -14.65 -14.21 25.20
C VAL A 211 -15.45 -13.54 26.32
#